data_7642e7fc27f2d3bb556abf85839b007c
#
_entry.id   7642e7fc27f2d3bb556abf85839b007c
#
_cell.length_a   1.000
_cell.length_b   1.000
_cell.length_c   1.000
_cell.angle_alpha   90.00
_cell.angle_beta   90.00
_cell.angle_gamma   90.00
#
_symmetry.space_group_name_H-M   'P 1'
#
loop_
_entity.id
_entity.type
_entity.pdbx_description
1 polymer ?
#
loop_
_entity_poly.entity_id
_entity_poly.type
_entity_poly.pdbx_seq_one_letter_code
_entity_poly.pdbx_strand_id
1 'polypeptide(L)'
;LKLSDNTIIVLWGDHGWHLGEHAIWGKHALFEESLHSPLIISAPGMAAAGKSTHAVVETLDIFPTICELTGLKPPSGLNGVSLMPILADPSTKGHAAFSYRSSAQTIRTDTHRLIAHRGGELELYDHTTLAGETKNLAETQPEQAAVLLKQLRARLPQ
;
A
#
# COMPACT_ATOMS: atom_id res chain seq x y z
N LEU A 1 -0.41 -32.38 -13.17
CA LEU A 1 -1.35 -32.80 -12.11
C LEU A 1 -2.74 -32.14 -12.24
N LYS A 2 -2.89 -31.16 -13.14
CA LYS A 2 -4.14 -30.40 -13.37
C LYS A 2 -4.71 -29.77 -12.09
N LEU A 3 -3.82 -29.22 -11.24
CA LEU A 3 -4.21 -28.59 -9.98
C LEU A 3 -4.53 -27.08 -10.14
N SER A 4 -4.10 -26.45 -11.25
CA SER A 4 -4.28 -25.00 -11.51
C SER A 4 -5.73 -24.57 -11.43
N ASP A 5 -6.65 -25.44 -11.89
CA ASP A 5 -8.07 -25.12 -11.96
C ASP A 5 -8.78 -25.15 -10.59
N ASN A 6 -8.04 -25.55 -9.54
CA ASN A 6 -8.53 -25.59 -8.16
C ASN A 6 -7.47 -25.10 -7.16
N THR A 7 -6.66 -24.12 -7.56
CA THR A 7 -5.59 -23.59 -6.71
C THR A 7 -5.61 -22.06 -6.76
N ILE A 8 -5.63 -21.44 -5.59
CA ILE A 8 -5.39 -20.00 -5.43
C ILE A 8 -3.88 -19.83 -5.22
N ILE A 9 -3.28 -18.92 -5.97
CA ILE A 9 -1.86 -18.57 -5.87
C ILE A 9 -1.76 -17.13 -5.43
N VAL A 10 -1.04 -16.88 -4.34
CA VAL A 10 -0.68 -15.55 -3.87
C VAL A 10 0.84 -15.47 -3.83
N LEU A 11 1.40 -14.59 -4.65
CA LEU A 11 2.82 -14.24 -4.60
C LEU A 11 2.91 -12.80 -4.11
N TRP A 12 3.66 -12.62 -3.02
CA TRP A 12 3.81 -11.32 -2.39
C TRP A 12 5.23 -11.16 -1.87
N GLY A 13 5.78 -9.94 -2.00
CA GLY A 13 7.00 -9.53 -1.31
C GLY A 13 6.66 -8.90 0.03
N ASP A 14 7.46 -9.16 1.06
CA ASP A 14 7.30 -8.58 2.40
C ASP A 14 7.70 -7.08 2.43
N HIS A 15 8.57 -6.66 1.50
CA HIS A 15 9.03 -5.28 1.30
C HIS A 15 9.63 -5.11 -0.10
N GLY A 16 9.91 -3.87 -0.47
CA GLY A 16 10.73 -3.49 -1.60
C GLY A 16 12.21 -3.29 -1.21
N TRP A 17 12.99 -2.59 -2.05
CA TRP A 17 14.42 -2.40 -1.82
C TRP A 17 14.97 -1.17 -2.54
N HIS A 18 15.76 -0.34 -1.85
CA HIS A 18 16.52 0.76 -2.44
C HIS A 18 17.85 0.25 -3.02
N LEU A 19 18.19 0.72 -4.20
CA LEU A 19 19.45 0.42 -4.89
C LEU A 19 20.29 1.68 -5.11
N GLY A 20 20.12 2.68 -4.26
CA GLY A 20 20.81 3.97 -4.30
C GLY A 20 19.85 5.17 -4.22
N GLU A 21 18.54 4.98 -4.45
CA GLU A 21 17.54 6.03 -4.31
C GLU A 21 17.59 6.58 -2.88
N HIS A 22 17.42 7.89 -2.73
CA HIS A 22 17.55 8.60 -1.47
C HIS A 22 18.91 8.38 -0.74
N ALA A 23 19.97 8.00 -1.50
CA ALA A 23 21.27 7.59 -0.96
C ALA A 23 21.18 6.39 0.02
N ILE A 24 20.17 5.52 -0.13
CA ILE A 24 19.92 4.36 0.70
C ILE A 24 20.20 3.08 -0.10
N TRP A 25 20.88 2.11 0.53
CA TRP A 25 20.99 0.73 0.08
C TRP A 25 20.32 -0.16 1.12
N GLY A 26 19.14 -0.69 0.79
CA GLY A 26 18.37 -1.51 1.72
C GLY A 26 16.89 -1.18 1.77
N LYS A 27 16.23 -1.60 2.86
CA LYS A 27 14.77 -1.58 2.99
C LYS A 27 14.26 -0.76 4.18
N HIS A 28 15.14 -0.20 4.99
CA HIS A 28 14.75 0.44 6.25
C HIS A 28 14.37 1.92 6.07
N ALA A 29 13.45 2.21 5.15
CA ALA A 29 12.93 3.52 4.87
C ALA A 29 11.39 3.49 4.71
N LEU A 30 10.77 4.68 4.64
CA LEU A 30 9.32 4.83 4.44
C LEU A 30 8.99 5.40 3.06
N PHE A 31 9.91 5.27 2.11
CA PHE A 31 9.75 5.64 0.71
C PHE A 31 9.17 4.49 -0.11
N GLU A 32 8.72 4.81 -1.32
CA GLU A 32 8.04 3.87 -2.22
C GLU A 32 8.90 2.64 -2.50
N GLU A 33 10.22 2.79 -2.71
CA GLU A 33 11.13 1.68 -3.04
C GLU A 33 11.18 0.61 -1.93
N SER A 34 10.98 1.00 -0.67
CA SER A 34 10.90 0.05 0.45
C SER A 34 9.51 -0.52 0.66
N LEU A 35 8.45 0.24 0.36
CA LEU A 35 7.09 -0.09 0.76
C LEU A 35 6.24 -0.64 -0.38
N HIS A 36 6.59 -0.37 -1.64
CA HIS A 36 5.93 -0.92 -2.80
C HIS A 36 6.46 -2.32 -3.10
N SER A 37 5.91 -3.31 -2.43
CA SER A 37 6.24 -4.71 -2.67
C SER A 37 5.32 -5.33 -3.73
N PRO A 38 5.79 -6.32 -4.53
CA PRO A 38 4.95 -6.99 -5.50
C PRO A 38 3.83 -7.78 -4.82
N LEU A 39 2.65 -7.75 -5.42
CA LEU A 39 1.51 -8.60 -5.04
C LEU A 39 0.84 -9.12 -6.30
N ILE A 40 0.77 -10.45 -6.44
CA ILE A 40 0.06 -11.13 -7.52
C ILE A 40 -0.90 -12.13 -6.89
N ILE A 41 -2.17 -12.04 -7.27
CA ILE A 41 -3.20 -12.98 -6.85
C ILE A 41 -3.78 -13.64 -8.10
N SER A 42 -3.80 -14.96 -8.12
CA SER A 42 -4.43 -15.76 -9.17
C SER A 42 -5.40 -16.75 -8.54
N ALA A 43 -6.64 -16.76 -8.98
CA ALA A 43 -7.66 -17.69 -8.51
C ALA A 43 -8.47 -18.23 -9.70
N PRO A 44 -8.99 -19.46 -9.63
CA PRO A 44 -9.85 -20.01 -10.66
C PRO A 44 -11.07 -19.12 -10.92
N GLY A 45 -11.38 -18.90 -12.19
CA GLY A 45 -12.56 -18.12 -12.59
C GLY A 45 -12.46 -16.60 -12.39
N MET A 46 -11.28 -16.04 -12.11
CA MET A 46 -11.10 -14.59 -11.99
C MET A 46 -11.48 -13.85 -13.27
N ALA A 47 -12.42 -12.89 -13.17
CA ALA A 47 -12.87 -12.07 -14.29
C ALA A 47 -11.75 -11.20 -14.88
N ALA A 48 -10.87 -10.66 -14.04
CA ALA A 48 -9.77 -9.80 -14.44
C ALA A 48 -8.41 -10.52 -14.53
N ALA A 49 -8.41 -11.84 -14.81
CA ALA A 49 -7.17 -12.59 -14.96
C ALA A 49 -6.22 -11.96 -16.00
N GLY A 50 -4.93 -11.84 -15.64
CA GLY A 50 -3.90 -11.22 -16.47
C GLY A 50 -3.95 -9.70 -16.54
N LYS A 51 -4.77 -9.04 -15.73
CA LYS A 51 -4.83 -7.59 -15.62
C LYS A 51 -4.03 -7.09 -14.42
N SER A 52 -3.53 -5.86 -14.52
CA SER A 52 -2.90 -5.13 -13.42
C SER A 52 -3.77 -3.96 -12.98
N THR A 53 -3.54 -3.47 -11.76
CA THR A 53 -4.17 -2.28 -11.20
C THR A 53 -3.10 -1.38 -10.57
N HIS A 54 -3.41 -0.08 -10.46
CA HIS A 54 -2.62 0.90 -9.71
C HIS A 54 -3.23 1.22 -8.33
N ALA A 55 -4.26 0.47 -7.94
CA ALA A 55 -4.91 0.67 -6.65
C ALA A 55 -3.91 0.50 -5.49
N VAL A 56 -3.87 1.46 -4.59
CA VAL A 56 -3.08 1.36 -3.36
C VAL A 56 -3.78 0.40 -2.41
N VAL A 57 -3.04 -0.58 -1.92
CA VAL A 57 -3.54 -1.64 -1.02
C VAL A 57 -2.52 -1.90 0.10
N GLU A 58 -2.90 -2.64 1.12
CA GLU A 58 -2.02 -3.03 2.20
C GLU A 58 -1.81 -4.55 2.24
N THR A 59 -0.67 -4.98 2.75
CA THR A 59 -0.39 -6.41 3.01
C THR A 59 -1.46 -7.06 3.91
N LEU A 60 -2.07 -6.27 4.79
CA LEU A 60 -3.17 -6.70 5.67
C LEU A 60 -4.41 -7.18 4.91
N ASP A 61 -4.58 -6.76 3.66
CA ASP A 61 -5.74 -7.07 2.82
C ASP A 61 -5.67 -8.50 2.25
N ILE A 62 -4.49 -9.10 2.23
CA ILE A 62 -4.29 -10.46 1.71
C ILE A 62 -5.14 -11.46 2.47
N PHE A 63 -5.15 -11.40 3.79
CA PHE A 63 -5.84 -12.39 4.62
C PHE A 63 -7.36 -12.38 4.41
N PRO A 64 -8.09 -11.24 4.54
CA PRO A 64 -9.53 -11.22 4.25
C PRO A 64 -9.85 -11.59 2.80
N THR A 65 -8.98 -11.25 1.85
CA THR A 65 -9.13 -11.64 0.45
C THR A 65 -9.07 -13.15 0.26
N ILE A 66 -8.10 -13.83 0.88
CA ILE A 66 -8.00 -15.29 0.84
C ILE A 66 -9.23 -15.94 1.48
N CYS A 67 -9.73 -15.41 2.59
CA CYS A 67 -10.96 -15.92 3.20
C CYS A 67 -12.11 -15.89 2.20
N GLU A 68 -12.37 -14.76 1.55
CA GLU A 68 -13.45 -14.66 0.56
C GLU A 68 -13.23 -15.55 -0.66
N LEU A 69 -12.02 -15.61 -1.20
CA LEU A 69 -11.69 -16.48 -2.34
C LEU A 69 -11.92 -17.97 -2.03
N THR A 70 -11.81 -18.37 -0.77
CA THR A 70 -12.04 -19.74 -0.30
C THR A 70 -13.47 -19.98 0.21
N GLY A 71 -14.35 -18.97 0.13
CA GLY A 71 -15.71 -19.05 0.63
C GLY A 71 -15.83 -19.02 2.17
N LEU A 72 -14.76 -18.62 2.86
CA LEU A 72 -14.74 -18.47 4.31
C LEU A 72 -15.10 -17.04 4.70
N LYS A 73 -15.83 -16.89 5.81
CA LYS A 73 -16.10 -15.57 6.38
C LYS A 73 -14.87 -15.08 7.16
N PRO A 74 -14.31 -13.89 6.81
CA PRO A 74 -13.24 -13.30 7.60
C PRO A 74 -13.65 -13.07 9.04
N PRO A 75 -12.74 -13.23 10.03
CA PRO A 75 -13.03 -12.86 11.42
C PRO A 75 -13.35 -11.37 11.54
N SER A 76 -14.12 -11.00 12.57
CA SER A 76 -14.35 -9.59 12.90
C SER A 76 -13.09 -8.93 13.48
N GLY A 77 -12.97 -7.62 13.32
CA GLY A 77 -11.88 -6.83 13.89
C GLY A 77 -10.57 -6.83 13.11
N LEU A 78 -10.58 -7.30 11.86
CA LEU A 78 -9.44 -7.16 10.97
C LEU A 78 -9.23 -5.69 10.59
N ASN A 79 -7.97 -5.29 10.46
CA ASN A 79 -7.58 -3.98 9.94
C ASN A 79 -7.51 -3.94 8.41
N GLY A 80 -7.28 -5.08 7.76
CA GLY A 80 -7.30 -5.22 6.31
C GLY A 80 -8.71 -5.36 5.76
N VAL A 81 -8.87 -5.03 4.49
CA VAL A 81 -10.12 -5.16 3.74
C VAL A 81 -9.92 -6.13 2.57
N SER A 82 -10.99 -6.78 2.11
CA SER A 82 -10.89 -7.69 0.98
C SER A 82 -10.63 -6.95 -0.32
N LEU A 83 -9.72 -7.49 -1.13
CA LEU A 83 -9.40 -7.01 -2.48
C LEU A 83 -10.33 -7.58 -3.56
N MET A 84 -11.37 -8.35 -3.19
CA MET A 84 -12.31 -8.93 -4.15
C MET A 84 -12.90 -7.91 -5.13
N PRO A 85 -13.29 -6.68 -4.74
CA PRO A 85 -13.76 -5.66 -5.68
C PRO A 85 -12.70 -5.30 -6.74
N ILE A 86 -11.43 -5.18 -6.35
CA ILE A 86 -10.30 -4.89 -7.26
C ILE A 86 -9.99 -6.07 -8.16
N LEU A 87 -10.08 -7.30 -7.65
CA LEU A 87 -9.89 -8.53 -8.42
C LEU A 87 -11.02 -8.76 -9.44
N ALA A 88 -12.22 -8.22 -9.19
CA ALA A 88 -13.34 -8.25 -10.13
C ALA A 88 -13.22 -7.16 -11.19
N ASP A 89 -12.84 -5.95 -10.79
CA ASP A 89 -12.64 -4.79 -11.66
C ASP A 89 -11.37 -4.02 -11.27
N PRO A 90 -10.28 -4.13 -12.05
CA PRO A 90 -9.00 -3.46 -11.78
C PRO A 90 -9.05 -1.92 -11.79
N SER A 91 -10.14 -1.31 -12.28
CA SER A 91 -10.37 0.14 -12.21
C SER A 91 -10.89 0.61 -10.84
N THR A 92 -11.28 -0.32 -9.99
CA THR A 92 -11.71 -0.02 -8.62
C THR A 92 -10.57 0.64 -7.85
N LYS A 93 -10.88 1.75 -7.18
CA LYS A 93 -9.92 2.45 -6.33
C LYS A 93 -9.56 1.60 -5.10
N GLY A 94 -8.28 1.67 -4.73
CA GLY A 94 -7.80 1.15 -3.47
C GLY A 94 -8.13 2.06 -2.29
N HIS A 95 -7.37 1.92 -1.23
CA HIS A 95 -7.47 2.74 -0.02
C HIS A 95 -6.09 3.21 0.42
N ALA A 96 -6.05 4.13 1.40
CA ALA A 96 -4.77 4.59 1.93
C ALA A 96 -4.03 3.44 2.62
N ALA A 97 -2.73 3.32 2.33
CA ALA A 97 -1.82 2.38 2.98
C ALA A 97 -0.99 3.10 4.05
N PHE A 98 -0.72 2.39 5.14
CA PHE A 98 -0.03 2.94 6.30
C PHE A 98 1.18 2.08 6.67
N SER A 99 2.26 2.74 7.07
CA SER A 99 3.43 2.05 7.58
C SER A 99 4.13 2.89 8.66
N TYR A 100 5.00 2.26 9.45
CA TYR A 100 5.72 2.96 10.49
C TYR A 100 7.10 2.35 10.73
N ARG A 101 7.98 3.20 11.23
CA ARG A 101 9.27 2.85 11.83
C ARG A 101 9.37 3.53 13.19
N SER A 102 10.36 3.13 14.00
CA SER A 102 10.60 3.67 15.35
C SER A 102 10.59 5.20 15.45
N SER A 103 10.99 5.90 14.39
CA SER A 103 11.13 7.37 14.35
C SER A 103 10.15 8.09 13.44
N ALA A 104 9.33 7.37 12.65
CA ALA A 104 8.42 7.99 11.68
C ALA A 104 7.25 7.09 11.32
N GLN A 105 6.17 7.70 10.82
CA GLN A 105 4.98 7.06 10.30
C GLN A 105 4.67 7.62 8.90
N THR A 106 4.03 6.84 8.05
CA THR A 106 3.65 7.27 6.70
C THR A 106 2.25 6.83 6.32
N ILE A 107 1.61 7.65 5.49
CA ILE A 107 0.39 7.34 4.75
C ILE A 107 0.66 7.49 3.25
N ARG A 108 0.22 6.53 2.46
CA ARG A 108 0.23 6.54 0.99
C ARG A 108 -1.19 6.49 0.48
N THR A 109 -1.59 7.49 -0.28
CA THR A 109 -2.88 7.56 -1.01
C THR A 109 -2.63 7.36 -2.50
N ASP A 110 -3.67 7.36 -3.33
CA ASP A 110 -3.51 7.25 -4.80
C ASP A 110 -2.54 8.30 -5.37
N THR A 111 -2.49 9.49 -4.78
CA THR A 111 -1.77 10.63 -5.33
C THR A 111 -0.60 11.12 -4.51
N HIS A 112 -0.59 10.89 -3.19
CA HIS A 112 0.41 11.47 -2.31
C HIS A 112 0.93 10.48 -1.29
N ARG A 113 2.16 10.74 -0.82
CA ARG A 113 2.72 10.18 0.41
C ARG A 113 3.01 11.30 1.39
N LEU A 114 2.64 11.11 2.65
CA LEU A 114 3.12 11.90 3.77
C LEU A 114 3.97 11.02 4.68
N ILE A 115 5.16 11.50 5.05
CA ILE A 115 5.98 10.93 6.12
C ILE A 115 6.00 11.92 7.27
N ALA A 116 5.63 11.47 8.47
CA ALA A 116 5.62 12.27 9.68
C ALA A 116 6.67 11.72 10.66
N HIS A 117 7.69 12.52 10.94
CA HIS A 117 8.76 12.18 11.87
C HIS A 117 8.36 12.48 13.31
N ARG A 118 8.98 11.77 14.26
CA ARG A 118 8.74 11.97 15.70
C ARG A 118 9.10 13.39 16.17
N GLY A 119 10.08 14.04 15.52
CA GLY A 119 10.49 15.42 15.79
C GLY A 119 9.49 16.49 15.33
N GLY A 120 8.46 16.09 14.58
CA GLY A 120 7.45 17.00 14.04
C GLY A 120 7.70 17.39 12.57
N GLU A 121 8.84 17.02 11.99
CA GLU A 121 9.14 17.26 10.59
C GLU A 121 8.18 16.45 9.71
N LEU A 122 7.75 17.06 8.59
CA LEU A 122 6.88 16.46 7.61
C LEU A 122 7.56 16.41 6.24
N GLU A 123 7.36 15.30 5.54
CA GLU A 123 7.70 15.18 4.13
C GLU A 123 6.40 14.83 3.36
N LEU A 124 6.11 15.62 2.32
CA LEU A 124 4.96 15.40 1.44
C LEU A 124 5.46 15.22 0.01
N TYR A 125 5.00 14.17 -0.64
CA TYR A 125 5.38 13.80 -1.99
C TYR A 125 4.16 13.60 -2.87
N ASP A 126 4.26 14.08 -4.13
CA ASP A 126 3.20 13.96 -5.14
C ASP A 126 3.58 12.89 -6.17
N HIS A 127 2.87 11.78 -6.12
CA HIS A 127 3.05 10.64 -7.03
C HIS A 127 2.38 10.82 -8.39
N THR A 128 1.69 11.93 -8.62
CA THR A 128 1.12 12.26 -9.96
C THR A 128 2.16 12.89 -10.88
N THR A 129 3.34 13.26 -10.35
CA THR A 129 4.42 13.89 -11.08
C THR A 129 5.61 12.97 -11.27
N LEU A 130 6.46 13.25 -12.25
CA LEU A 130 7.71 12.53 -12.47
C LEU A 130 8.76 12.76 -11.36
N ALA A 131 8.57 13.77 -10.53
CA ALA A 131 9.45 14.03 -9.40
C ALA A 131 9.39 12.93 -8.34
N GLY A 132 8.26 12.22 -8.27
CA GLY A 132 8.08 11.15 -7.28
C GLY A 132 8.39 11.64 -5.87
N GLU A 133 9.20 10.89 -5.13
CA GLU A 133 9.59 11.23 -3.75
C GLU A 133 10.91 12.01 -3.64
N THR A 134 11.32 12.74 -4.70
CA THR A 134 12.58 13.52 -4.70
C THR A 134 12.39 14.98 -4.27
N LYS A 135 11.15 15.49 -4.20
CA LYS A 135 10.85 16.88 -3.85
C LYS A 135 9.84 16.94 -2.71
N ASN A 136 10.29 17.35 -1.53
CA ASN A 136 9.38 17.57 -0.41
C ASN A 136 8.51 18.82 -0.65
N LEU A 137 7.19 18.66 -0.59
CA LEU A 137 6.18 19.67 -0.81
C LEU A 137 5.50 20.15 0.50
N ALA A 138 5.90 19.66 1.67
CA ALA A 138 5.21 19.93 2.93
C ALA A 138 5.11 21.43 3.24
N GLU A 139 6.14 22.20 2.93
CA GLU A 139 6.13 23.67 3.14
C GLU A 139 5.30 24.42 2.11
N THR A 140 5.23 23.92 0.86
CA THR A 140 4.50 24.57 -0.23
C THR A 140 3.05 24.15 -0.32
N GLN A 141 2.69 23.00 0.28
CA GLN A 141 1.34 22.45 0.32
C GLN A 141 0.93 22.08 1.76
N PRO A 142 0.93 23.03 2.72
CA PRO A 142 0.70 22.74 4.13
C PRO A 142 -0.73 22.21 4.40
N GLU A 143 -1.71 22.65 3.65
CA GLU A 143 -3.10 22.16 3.79
C GLU A 143 -3.22 20.68 3.43
N GLN A 144 -2.59 20.26 2.34
CA GLN A 144 -2.57 18.86 1.94
C GLN A 144 -1.81 17.99 2.97
N ALA A 145 -0.68 18.48 3.46
CA ALA A 145 0.07 17.80 4.53
C ALA A 145 -0.78 17.65 5.80
N ALA A 146 -1.52 18.69 6.21
CA ALA A 146 -2.39 18.64 7.37
C ALA A 146 -3.55 17.64 7.23
N VAL A 147 -4.16 17.56 6.05
CA VAL A 147 -5.22 16.57 5.76
C VAL A 147 -4.69 15.15 5.91
N LEU A 148 -3.55 14.85 5.28
CA LEU A 148 -2.96 13.50 5.35
C LEU A 148 -2.44 13.18 6.76
N LEU A 149 -1.88 14.15 7.47
CA LEU A 149 -1.46 13.97 8.86
C LEU A 149 -2.64 13.60 9.77
N LYS A 150 -3.78 14.25 9.59
CA LYS A 150 -5.01 13.92 10.33
C LYS A 150 -5.47 12.48 10.05
N GLN A 151 -5.44 12.05 8.79
CA GLN A 151 -5.78 10.67 8.43
C GLN A 151 -4.79 9.67 9.03
N LEU A 152 -3.49 9.96 8.94
CA LEU A 152 -2.42 9.14 9.51
C LEU A 152 -2.61 8.94 11.02
N ARG A 153 -2.87 10.04 11.77
CA ARG A 153 -3.07 9.99 13.22
C ARG A 153 -4.36 9.26 13.65
N ALA A 154 -5.38 9.28 12.80
CA ALA A 154 -6.61 8.51 13.06
C ALA A 154 -6.37 7.00 12.98
N ARG A 155 -5.41 6.56 12.15
CA ARG A 155 -5.09 5.14 11.95
C ARG A 155 -3.92 4.66 12.81
N LEU A 156 -2.89 5.49 12.94
CA LEU A 156 -1.68 5.23 13.72
C LEU A 156 -1.49 6.36 14.75
N PRO A 157 -2.05 6.25 15.95
CA PRO A 157 -1.81 7.23 17.01
C PRO A 157 -0.34 7.28 17.41
N GLN A 158 0.10 8.44 17.97
CA GLN A 158 1.49 8.65 18.41
C GLN A 158 1.86 7.76 19.59
#